data_5ceb0a54b6e5fc144d0522b1d69e5e50
#
_entry.id   5ceb0a54b6e5fc144d0522b1d69e5e50
#
_cell.length_a   1.000
_cell.length_b   1.000
_cell.length_c   1.000
_cell.angle_alpha   90.00
_cell.angle_beta   90.00
_cell.angle_gamma   90.00
#
_symmetry.space_group_name_H-M   'P 1'
#
loop_
_entity.id
_entity.type
_entity.pdbx_description
1 polymer ?
#
loop_
_entity_poly.entity_id
_entity_poly.type
_entity_poly.pdbx_seq_one_letter_code
_entity_poly.pdbx_strand_id
1 'polypeptide(L)'
;TATRSSAIGGKRFLKPSDEKGLSQIYQSDEIAGQDSLYKEKNRPQFHFTTRRGWINDPNGLIYYEGEYHLFYQHNPFERDWENMHWGHAVSKDLIHWTELPDALYPDHLGTMFSGSAVIDYDNTAGFNKGKTPAMVAAFTAASSDRQVQGIAYSLDKGRTFTKYDKNPVINSKEKWNSQDTRDPKVFWYAPSKHWVMVLNERDGHSIYTSANLKDWKYESHVTGFWECPELFELPVDGDKNHTKWVMYGATGTYMLGSFDGKVFTPEAGKYCYTTGSIYAAQTYNNIPASDGRRIQIGWGRVSHPGMPFNGMMMLPTELTLRTTKDGIRLVSVPVRETESLFTPVHSWKSLTSDEANRNLKEFYDADCLRIKTTIKLSHATDAGFNLFGQRMIGYDMNSNTLNGHFY
;
A
#
# COMPACT_ATOMS: atom_id res chain seq x y z
N THR A 1 -20.42 -22.51 -18.53
CA THR A 1 -20.93 -21.13 -18.33
C THR A 1 -21.40 -21.03 -16.89
N ALA A 2 -20.61 -20.37 -16.05
CA ALA A 2 -21.00 -20.11 -14.65
C ALA A 2 -22.23 -19.21 -14.64
N THR A 3 -23.29 -19.64 -13.98
CA THR A 3 -24.49 -18.85 -13.76
C THR A 3 -24.24 -17.84 -12.64
N ARG A 4 -24.22 -16.57 -12.97
CA ARG A 4 -24.17 -15.47 -12.00
C ARG A 4 -25.44 -15.46 -11.14
N SER A 5 -25.31 -15.51 -9.82
CA SER A 5 -26.41 -15.91 -8.95
C SER A 5 -27.26 -14.77 -8.35
N SER A 6 -26.87 -13.52 -8.38
CA SER A 6 -27.74 -12.38 -8.01
C SER A 6 -27.03 -11.04 -8.07
N ALA A 7 -27.77 -9.96 -8.36
CA ALA A 7 -27.30 -8.60 -8.20
C ALA A 7 -27.88 -8.02 -6.90
N ILE A 8 -27.04 -7.57 -5.98
CA ILE A 8 -27.43 -6.76 -4.83
C ILE A 8 -26.81 -5.39 -5.03
N GLY A 9 -27.62 -4.34 -5.10
CA GLY A 9 -27.16 -2.97 -5.33
C GLY A 9 -26.43 -2.77 -6.66
N GLY A 10 -26.78 -3.53 -7.72
CA GLY A 10 -26.14 -3.48 -9.04
C GLY A 10 -24.87 -4.31 -9.16
N LYS A 11 -24.36 -4.88 -8.11
CA LYS A 11 -23.16 -5.74 -8.09
C LYS A 11 -23.54 -7.20 -8.35
N ARG A 12 -22.73 -7.90 -9.14
CA ARG A 12 -22.93 -9.30 -9.45
C ARG A 12 -22.00 -10.14 -8.60
N PHE A 13 -22.57 -11.03 -7.77
CA PHE A 13 -21.80 -11.96 -6.95
C PHE A 13 -21.89 -13.37 -7.57
N LEU A 14 -20.75 -14.03 -7.64
CA LEU A 14 -20.64 -15.45 -7.93
C LEU A 14 -20.83 -16.26 -6.64
N LYS A 15 -21.14 -17.54 -6.76
CA LYS A 15 -21.06 -18.43 -5.60
C LYS A 15 -19.60 -18.57 -5.17
N PRO A 16 -19.28 -18.62 -3.86
CA PRO A 16 -17.89 -18.69 -3.38
C PRO A 16 -17.07 -19.84 -4.00
N SER A 17 -17.70 -20.98 -4.30
CA SER A 17 -17.05 -22.12 -4.98
C SER A 17 -16.66 -21.81 -6.43
N ASP A 18 -17.47 -20.99 -7.12
CA ASP A 18 -17.27 -20.64 -8.51
C ASP A 18 -16.27 -19.49 -8.64
N GLU A 19 -16.26 -18.58 -7.65
CA GLU A 19 -15.41 -17.40 -7.58
C GLU A 19 -13.92 -17.75 -7.69
N LYS A 20 -13.47 -18.67 -6.85
CA LYS A 20 -12.07 -19.12 -6.87
C LYS A 20 -11.69 -19.75 -8.22
N GLY A 21 -12.51 -20.63 -8.74
CA GLY A 21 -12.25 -21.30 -10.01
C GLY A 21 -12.21 -20.32 -11.18
N LEU A 22 -13.13 -19.36 -11.24
CA LEU A 22 -13.16 -18.34 -12.28
C LEU A 22 -11.98 -17.38 -12.17
N SER A 23 -11.63 -16.93 -10.97
CA SER A 23 -10.46 -16.09 -10.76
C SER A 23 -9.19 -16.79 -11.23
N GLN A 24 -8.99 -18.07 -10.90
CA GLN A 24 -7.85 -18.85 -11.36
C GLN A 24 -7.80 -18.97 -12.89
N ILE A 25 -8.96 -19.15 -13.55
CA ILE A 25 -9.03 -19.17 -15.02
C ILE A 25 -8.62 -17.82 -15.59
N TYR A 26 -9.13 -16.70 -15.07
CA TYR A 26 -8.80 -15.37 -15.57
C TYR A 26 -7.34 -14.98 -15.34
N GLN A 27 -6.68 -15.56 -14.34
CA GLN A 27 -5.26 -15.38 -14.07
C GLN A 27 -4.35 -16.39 -14.76
N SER A 28 -4.93 -17.50 -15.31
CA SER A 28 -4.14 -18.54 -15.96
C SER A 28 -3.53 -18.08 -17.28
N ASP A 29 -2.43 -18.72 -17.63
CA ASP A 29 -1.75 -18.48 -18.90
C ASP A 29 -2.45 -19.13 -20.10
N GLU A 30 -3.57 -19.81 -19.88
CA GLU A 30 -4.34 -20.52 -20.92
C GLU A 30 -5.42 -19.66 -21.59
N ILE A 31 -5.61 -18.41 -21.16
CA ILE A 31 -6.61 -17.51 -21.76
C ILE A 31 -6.09 -16.89 -23.05
N ALA A 32 -6.94 -16.84 -24.07
CA ALA A 32 -6.62 -16.19 -25.33
C ALA A 32 -6.13 -14.74 -25.15
N GLY A 33 -5.05 -14.39 -25.85
CA GLY A 33 -4.43 -13.07 -25.78
C GLY A 33 -3.39 -12.89 -24.67
N GLN A 34 -3.10 -13.91 -23.89
CA GLN A 34 -2.07 -13.85 -22.84
C GLN A 34 -0.66 -13.53 -23.38
N ASP A 35 -0.33 -13.95 -24.61
CA ASP A 35 0.97 -13.69 -25.23
C ASP A 35 1.28 -12.19 -25.40
N SER A 36 0.25 -11.34 -25.33
CA SER A 36 0.36 -9.88 -25.37
C SER A 36 0.47 -9.24 -23.99
N LEU A 37 0.17 -9.98 -22.91
CA LEU A 37 0.22 -9.45 -21.55
C LEU A 37 1.66 -9.16 -21.13
N TYR A 38 1.83 -8.05 -20.41
CA TYR A 38 3.12 -7.47 -20.06
C TYR A 38 3.99 -7.02 -21.26
N LYS A 39 3.41 -7.03 -22.48
CA LYS A 39 4.08 -6.53 -23.71
C LYS A 39 3.35 -5.33 -24.32
N GLU A 40 2.32 -4.83 -23.67
CA GLU A 40 1.54 -3.70 -24.15
C GLU A 40 2.41 -2.44 -24.14
N LYS A 41 2.39 -1.69 -25.25
CA LYS A 41 3.23 -0.51 -25.46
C LYS A 41 3.13 0.53 -24.33
N ASN A 42 1.93 0.69 -23.78
CA ASN A 42 1.66 1.71 -22.75
C ASN A 42 1.59 1.13 -21.33
N ARG A 43 2.09 -0.09 -21.10
CA ARG A 43 2.21 -0.63 -19.74
C ARG A 43 3.33 0.09 -18.99
N PRO A 44 3.11 0.54 -17.75
CA PRO A 44 4.16 1.11 -16.91
C PRO A 44 5.39 0.20 -16.83
N GLN A 45 6.59 0.75 -17.08
CA GLN A 45 7.83 -0.01 -17.19
C GLN A 45 8.41 -0.40 -15.83
N PHE A 46 8.15 0.37 -14.78
CA PHE A 46 8.75 0.22 -13.45
C PHE A 46 7.75 0.38 -12.29
N HIS A 47 6.45 0.48 -12.59
CA HIS A 47 5.38 0.39 -11.60
C HIS A 47 4.72 -0.98 -11.69
N PHE A 48 4.46 -1.61 -10.55
CA PHE A 48 3.69 -2.85 -10.56
C PHE A 48 2.26 -2.61 -11.05
N THR A 49 1.83 -3.43 -11.99
CA THR A 49 0.46 -3.53 -12.45
C THR A 49 0.07 -4.99 -12.46
N THR A 50 -1.19 -5.30 -12.15
CA THR A 50 -1.69 -6.66 -12.36
C THR A 50 -1.69 -7.01 -13.86
N ARG A 51 -1.64 -8.27 -14.17
CA ARG A 51 -1.71 -8.80 -15.54
C ARG A 51 -2.99 -8.35 -16.23
N ARG A 52 -4.12 -8.46 -15.53
CA ARG A 52 -5.46 -8.10 -15.98
C ARG A 52 -6.28 -7.58 -14.82
N GLY A 53 -7.37 -6.86 -15.15
CA GLY A 53 -8.36 -6.45 -14.17
C GLY A 53 -8.07 -5.14 -13.48
N TRP A 54 -8.74 -4.89 -12.38
CA TRP A 54 -8.60 -3.68 -11.56
C TRP A 54 -7.68 -3.92 -10.38
N ILE A 55 -6.85 -2.93 -10.05
CA ILE A 55 -6.13 -2.90 -8.77
C ILE A 55 -6.32 -1.55 -8.06
N ASN A 56 -6.39 -1.59 -6.72
CA ASN A 56 -6.33 -0.40 -5.87
C ASN A 56 -5.40 -0.65 -4.66
N ASP A 57 -5.87 -0.56 -3.44
CA ASP A 57 -5.05 -0.54 -2.23
C ASP A 57 -4.03 -1.68 -2.15
N PRO A 58 -2.77 -1.40 -1.80
CA PRO A 58 -1.87 -2.45 -1.35
C PRO A 58 -2.36 -3.03 -0.02
N ASN A 59 -2.25 -4.34 0.13
CA ASN A 59 -2.68 -5.10 1.29
C ASN A 59 -1.57 -6.00 1.79
N GLY A 60 -1.62 -6.34 3.07
CA GLY A 60 -0.79 -7.42 3.61
C GLY A 60 0.71 -7.28 3.34
N LEU A 61 1.22 -6.05 3.21
CA LEU A 61 2.63 -5.83 2.91
C LEU A 61 3.51 -6.44 4.02
N ILE A 62 4.27 -7.46 3.67
CA ILE A 62 5.10 -8.19 4.61
C ILE A 62 6.37 -8.73 3.95
N TYR A 63 7.49 -8.68 4.67
CA TYR A 63 8.71 -9.39 4.29
C TYR A 63 8.78 -10.72 5.04
N TYR A 64 8.98 -11.81 4.31
CA TYR A 64 9.13 -13.12 4.93
C TYR A 64 10.07 -14.03 4.14
N GLU A 65 11.08 -14.56 4.82
CA GLU A 65 12.05 -15.53 4.29
C GLU A 65 12.62 -15.16 2.90
N GLY A 66 13.06 -13.91 2.73
CA GLY A 66 13.73 -13.43 1.52
C GLY A 66 12.79 -12.90 0.46
N GLU A 67 11.49 -12.82 0.71
CA GLU A 67 10.51 -12.29 -0.22
C GLU A 67 9.73 -11.12 0.39
N TYR A 68 9.56 -10.06 -0.39
CA TYR A 68 8.57 -9.01 -0.16
C TYR A 68 7.25 -9.45 -0.77
N HIS A 69 6.21 -9.54 0.04
CA HIS A 69 4.86 -9.85 -0.43
C HIS A 69 4.08 -8.55 -0.61
N LEU A 70 3.44 -8.42 -1.74
CA LEU A 70 2.47 -7.39 -2.07
C LEU A 70 1.15 -8.09 -2.37
N PHE A 71 0.23 -8.04 -1.41
CA PHE A 71 -1.16 -8.31 -1.73
C PHE A 71 -1.82 -6.99 -2.14
N TYR A 72 -2.93 -7.05 -2.83
CA TYR A 72 -3.62 -5.85 -3.31
C TYR A 72 -5.10 -6.12 -3.57
N GLN A 73 -5.90 -5.08 -3.48
CA GLN A 73 -7.29 -5.14 -3.91
C GLN A 73 -7.33 -5.45 -5.40
N HIS A 74 -8.07 -6.50 -5.77
CA HIS A 74 -8.09 -7.01 -7.14
C HIS A 74 -9.51 -7.37 -7.58
N ASN A 75 -9.94 -6.82 -8.73
CA ASN A 75 -11.04 -7.40 -9.49
C ASN A 75 -10.46 -8.18 -10.66
N PRO A 76 -10.40 -9.51 -10.61
CA PRO A 76 -9.77 -10.32 -11.66
C PRO A 76 -10.59 -10.38 -12.95
N PHE A 77 -11.85 -9.96 -12.93
CA PHE A 77 -12.78 -10.14 -14.03
C PHE A 77 -12.93 -8.91 -14.91
N GLU A 78 -12.84 -7.72 -14.34
CA GLU A 78 -13.16 -6.46 -15.00
C GLU A 78 -12.15 -5.37 -14.61
N ARG A 79 -12.13 -4.29 -15.39
CA ARG A 79 -11.21 -3.15 -15.21
C ARG A 79 -11.75 -2.07 -14.27
N ASP A 80 -12.89 -2.32 -13.64
CA ASP A 80 -13.57 -1.40 -12.74
C ASP A 80 -13.57 -1.95 -11.31
N TRP A 81 -13.71 -1.06 -10.33
CA TRP A 81 -13.78 -1.42 -8.92
C TRP A 81 -15.05 -2.21 -8.62
N GLU A 82 -14.92 -3.51 -8.47
CA GLU A 82 -15.98 -4.45 -8.10
C GLU A 82 -15.35 -5.81 -7.72
N ASN A 83 -16.13 -6.75 -7.19
CA ASN A 83 -15.73 -8.15 -6.96
C ASN A 83 -14.38 -8.31 -6.26
N MET A 84 -14.14 -7.55 -5.20
CA MET A 84 -12.82 -7.48 -4.56
C MET A 84 -12.31 -8.81 -4.02
N HIS A 85 -11.13 -9.15 -4.49
CA HIS A 85 -10.24 -10.23 -4.04
C HIS A 85 -8.98 -9.61 -3.45
N TRP A 86 -8.12 -10.41 -2.85
CA TRP A 86 -6.72 -10.06 -2.67
C TRP A 86 -5.90 -10.70 -3.77
N GLY A 87 -5.40 -9.92 -4.71
CA GLY A 87 -4.32 -10.31 -5.60
C GLY A 87 -3.04 -10.49 -4.82
N HIS A 88 -2.02 -11.13 -5.42
CA HIS A 88 -0.76 -11.42 -4.77
C HIS A 88 0.40 -11.32 -5.75
N ALA A 89 1.47 -10.65 -5.33
CA ALA A 89 2.75 -10.65 -6.01
C ALA A 89 3.89 -10.74 -5.01
N VAL A 90 5.04 -11.27 -5.45
CA VAL A 90 6.24 -11.37 -4.65
C VAL A 90 7.43 -10.77 -5.36
N SER A 91 8.37 -10.20 -4.58
CA SER A 91 9.63 -9.66 -5.07
C SER A 91 10.76 -9.96 -4.11
N LYS A 92 11.99 -10.10 -4.64
CA LYS A 92 13.20 -10.19 -3.81
C LYS A 92 13.87 -8.83 -3.58
N ASP A 93 13.49 -7.83 -4.38
CA ASP A 93 14.18 -6.53 -4.44
C ASP A 93 13.23 -5.32 -4.49
N LEU A 94 11.92 -5.49 -4.29
CA LEU A 94 10.89 -4.45 -4.35
C LEU A 94 10.66 -3.85 -5.76
N ILE A 95 11.40 -4.28 -6.77
CA ILE A 95 11.37 -3.72 -8.13
C ILE A 95 10.85 -4.75 -9.13
N HIS A 96 11.38 -5.96 -9.08
CA HIS A 96 10.99 -7.03 -9.98
C HIS A 96 9.96 -7.93 -9.29
N TRP A 97 8.73 -7.88 -9.77
CA TRP A 97 7.57 -8.56 -9.19
C TRP A 97 7.16 -9.77 -10.02
N THR A 98 6.82 -10.83 -9.33
CA THR A 98 6.16 -12.00 -9.91
C THR A 98 4.74 -12.06 -9.38
N GLU A 99 3.76 -11.91 -10.26
CA GLU A 99 2.35 -12.07 -9.93
C GLU A 99 2.02 -13.54 -9.69
N LEU A 100 1.29 -13.80 -8.62
CA LEU A 100 0.83 -15.12 -8.19
C LEU A 100 -0.71 -15.16 -8.29
N PRO A 101 -1.34 -16.34 -8.16
CA PRO A 101 -2.79 -16.44 -8.02
C PRO A 101 -3.32 -15.60 -6.85
N ASP A 102 -4.56 -15.14 -6.95
CA ASP A 102 -5.23 -14.43 -5.86
C ASP A 102 -5.16 -15.23 -4.56
N ALA A 103 -4.87 -14.53 -3.46
CA ALA A 103 -4.68 -15.13 -2.15
C ALA A 103 -6.00 -15.29 -1.37
N LEU A 104 -6.90 -14.31 -1.45
CA LEU A 104 -8.20 -14.33 -0.77
C LEU A 104 -9.33 -14.07 -1.76
N TYR A 105 -10.39 -14.84 -1.57
CA TYR A 105 -11.58 -14.84 -2.41
C TYR A 105 -12.82 -14.47 -1.62
N PRO A 106 -13.84 -13.84 -2.23
CA PRO A 106 -15.14 -13.61 -1.62
C PRO A 106 -15.73 -14.87 -1.01
N ASP A 107 -16.49 -14.72 0.07
CA ASP A 107 -17.26 -15.78 0.71
C ASP A 107 -18.61 -15.28 1.22
N HIS A 108 -19.24 -16.06 2.11
CA HIS A 108 -20.54 -15.73 2.71
C HIS A 108 -20.52 -14.45 3.57
N LEU A 109 -19.35 -13.96 4.00
CA LEU A 109 -19.21 -12.70 4.72
C LEU A 109 -19.14 -11.49 3.80
N GLY A 110 -18.75 -11.68 2.54
CA GLY A 110 -18.66 -10.62 1.53
C GLY A 110 -17.41 -10.69 0.67
N THR A 111 -17.14 -9.60 -0.04
CA THR A 111 -15.92 -9.40 -0.83
C THR A 111 -14.75 -9.01 0.07
N MET A 112 -13.54 -9.26 -0.41
CA MET A 112 -12.31 -9.08 0.36
C MET A 112 -11.79 -7.65 0.24
N PHE A 113 -12.12 -6.80 1.21
CA PHE A 113 -11.57 -5.45 1.33
C PHE A 113 -10.19 -5.46 1.99
N SER A 114 -9.60 -4.27 2.10
CA SER A 114 -8.20 -4.08 2.51
C SER A 114 -7.88 -4.58 3.92
N GLY A 115 -6.60 -4.75 4.17
CA GLY A 115 -6.07 -5.21 5.44
C GLY A 115 -4.57 -5.46 5.39
N SER A 116 -4.03 -6.14 6.40
CA SER A 116 -2.59 -6.31 6.60
C SER A 116 -2.22 -7.77 6.90
N ALA A 117 -0.90 -8.07 6.94
CA ALA A 117 -0.40 -9.38 7.30
C ALA A 117 0.71 -9.30 8.36
N VAL A 118 0.80 -10.34 9.19
CA VAL A 118 1.83 -10.51 10.22
C VAL A 118 2.36 -11.95 10.21
N ILE A 119 3.53 -12.19 10.81
CA ILE A 119 4.03 -13.55 11.09
C ILE A 119 3.83 -13.82 12.58
N ASP A 120 3.11 -14.87 12.91
CA ASP A 120 2.87 -15.33 14.28
C ASP A 120 3.97 -16.31 14.71
N TYR A 121 5.14 -15.76 15.03
CA TYR A 121 6.31 -16.58 15.44
C TYR A 121 6.06 -17.37 16.71
N ASP A 122 5.32 -16.80 17.65
CA ASP A 122 5.08 -17.38 18.97
C ASP A 122 3.84 -18.30 19.00
N ASN A 123 3.20 -18.54 17.85
CA ASN A 123 1.99 -19.33 17.70
C ASN A 123 0.86 -18.89 18.64
N THR A 124 0.69 -17.59 18.80
CA THR A 124 -0.31 -17.01 19.68
C THR A 124 -1.74 -17.34 19.21
N ALA A 125 -1.93 -17.42 17.90
CA ALA A 125 -3.20 -17.81 17.29
C ALA A 125 -3.42 -19.34 17.25
N GLY A 126 -2.37 -20.15 17.50
CA GLY A 126 -2.48 -21.60 17.44
C GLY A 126 -2.65 -22.16 16.03
N PHE A 127 -2.20 -21.45 15.01
CA PHE A 127 -2.29 -21.89 13.59
C PHE A 127 -1.01 -22.59 13.11
N ASN A 128 0.11 -22.46 13.82
CA ASN A 128 1.38 -23.05 13.38
C ASN A 128 1.30 -24.57 13.28
N LYS A 129 2.01 -25.11 12.32
CA LYS A 129 2.16 -26.56 12.17
C LYS A 129 3.64 -26.94 12.36
N GLY A 130 3.93 -27.62 13.45
CA GLY A 130 5.31 -27.92 13.84
C GLY A 130 6.07 -26.62 14.13
N LYS A 131 7.20 -26.40 13.44
CA LYS A 131 8.05 -25.22 13.58
C LYS A 131 7.75 -24.09 12.58
N THR A 132 6.83 -24.29 11.65
CA THR A 132 6.48 -23.29 10.64
C THR A 132 5.55 -22.26 11.25
N PRO A 133 5.95 -20.99 11.39
CA PRO A 133 5.05 -19.93 11.86
C PRO A 133 4.02 -19.61 10.79
N ALA A 134 2.84 -19.26 11.23
CA ALA A 134 1.77 -18.85 10.33
C ALA A 134 1.96 -17.39 9.88
N MET A 135 1.82 -17.14 8.58
CA MET A 135 1.51 -15.81 8.07
C MET A 135 0.01 -15.60 8.25
N VAL A 136 -0.37 -14.59 9.04
CA VAL A 136 -1.78 -14.30 9.32
C VAL A 136 -2.17 -13.01 8.63
N ALA A 137 -3.13 -13.09 7.71
CA ALA A 137 -3.78 -11.95 7.07
C ALA A 137 -5.00 -11.52 7.89
N ALA A 138 -5.08 -10.24 8.21
CA ALA A 138 -6.28 -9.60 8.76
C ALA A 138 -6.92 -8.77 7.65
N PHE A 139 -8.19 -8.99 7.37
CA PHE A 139 -8.89 -8.38 6.25
C PHE A 139 -10.29 -7.92 6.62
N THR A 140 -10.85 -7.02 5.83
CA THR A 140 -12.27 -6.67 5.93
C THR A 140 -13.08 -7.50 4.94
N ALA A 141 -14.14 -8.15 5.41
CA ALA A 141 -15.15 -8.73 4.53
C ALA A 141 -16.34 -7.75 4.44
N ALA A 142 -16.66 -7.34 3.20
CA ALA A 142 -17.67 -6.32 2.95
C ALA A 142 -18.86 -6.89 2.17
N SER A 143 -20.06 -6.74 2.73
CA SER A 143 -21.34 -7.03 2.09
C SER A 143 -22.20 -5.75 1.98
N SER A 144 -23.39 -5.88 1.44
CA SER A 144 -24.31 -4.74 1.28
C SER A 144 -24.78 -4.11 2.61
N ASP A 145 -24.69 -4.83 3.72
CA ASP A 145 -25.25 -4.44 5.00
C ASP A 145 -24.22 -4.32 6.12
N ARG A 146 -22.97 -4.74 5.89
CA ARG A 146 -21.93 -4.76 6.93
C ARG A 146 -20.52 -4.82 6.35
N GLN A 147 -19.58 -4.32 7.15
CA GLN A 147 -18.14 -4.56 7.03
C GLN A 147 -17.66 -5.18 8.35
N VAL A 148 -17.04 -6.34 8.27
CA VAL A 148 -16.55 -7.09 9.43
C VAL A 148 -15.11 -7.50 9.23
N GLN A 149 -14.34 -7.64 10.33
CA GLN A 149 -12.95 -8.02 10.24
C GLN A 149 -12.79 -9.52 10.38
N GLY A 150 -12.06 -10.12 9.47
CA GLY A 150 -11.74 -11.54 9.46
C GLY A 150 -10.22 -11.77 9.45
N ILE A 151 -9.83 -13.01 9.71
CA ILE A 151 -8.45 -13.46 9.59
C ILE A 151 -8.37 -14.73 8.73
N ALA A 152 -7.24 -14.85 8.03
CA ALA A 152 -6.85 -16.06 7.31
C ALA A 152 -5.38 -16.35 7.60
N TYR A 153 -4.95 -17.60 7.48
CA TYR A 153 -3.57 -17.97 7.74
C TYR A 153 -2.99 -18.84 6.61
N SER A 154 -1.71 -18.71 6.42
CA SER A 154 -0.90 -19.47 5.48
C SER A 154 0.25 -20.17 6.20
N LEU A 155 0.54 -21.42 5.82
CA LEU A 155 1.67 -22.22 6.30
C LEU A 155 2.69 -22.53 5.19
N ASP A 156 2.50 -21.93 4.01
CA ASP A 156 3.29 -22.14 2.80
C ASP A 156 3.83 -20.83 2.21
N LYS A 157 4.24 -19.91 3.09
CA LYS A 157 4.79 -18.59 2.72
C LYS A 157 3.82 -17.74 1.89
N GLY A 158 2.54 -17.73 2.27
CA GLY A 158 1.53 -16.93 1.61
C GLY A 158 1.05 -17.47 0.26
N ARG A 159 1.43 -18.69 -0.14
CA ARG A 159 0.98 -19.25 -1.43
C ARG A 159 -0.48 -19.66 -1.40
N THR A 160 -0.95 -20.16 -0.25
CA THR A 160 -2.36 -20.46 -0.01
C THR A 160 -2.79 -19.99 1.37
N PHE A 161 -4.06 -19.59 1.48
CA PHE A 161 -4.64 -19.14 2.75
C PHE A 161 -5.86 -19.96 3.12
N THR A 162 -5.97 -20.26 4.40
CA THR A 162 -7.17 -20.84 5.01
C THR A 162 -7.83 -19.78 5.89
N LYS A 163 -9.07 -19.44 5.60
CA LYS A 163 -9.85 -18.50 6.43
C LYS A 163 -10.19 -19.17 7.77
N TYR A 164 -10.12 -18.38 8.85
CA TYR A 164 -10.50 -18.85 10.16
C TYR A 164 -12.00 -19.19 10.22
N ASP A 165 -12.33 -20.37 10.70
CA ASP A 165 -13.69 -20.92 10.70
C ASP A 165 -14.68 -20.15 11.58
N LYS A 166 -14.17 -19.38 12.56
CA LYS A 166 -14.98 -18.56 13.45
C LYS A 166 -14.93 -17.06 13.11
N ASN A 167 -14.60 -16.71 11.87
CA ASN A 167 -14.76 -15.34 11.40
C ASN A 167 -16.24 -14.91 11.47
N PRO A 168 -16.55 -13.62 11.74
CA PRO A 168 -15.61 -12.52 11.93
C PRO A 168 -15.01 -12.46 13.34
N VAL A 169 -13.80 -11.91 13.46
CA VAL A 169 -13.13 -11.65 14.75
C VAL A 169 -13.50 -10.28 15.33
N ILE A 170 -13.97 -9.33 14.51
CA ILE A 170 -14.56 -8.06 14.94
C ILE A 170 -15.81 -7.78 14.11
N ASN A 171 -16.92 -7.44 14.80
CA ASN A 171 -18.14 -6.93 14.20
C ASN A 171 -18.46 -5.54 14.80
N SER A 172 -17.95 -4.49 14.17
CA SER A 172 -18.09 -3.13 14.67
C SER A 172 -19.50 -2.56 14.48
N LYS A 173 -20.34 -3.16 13.61
CA LYS A 173 -21.74 -2.75 13.45
C LYS A 173 -22.51 -2.84 14.75
N GLU A 174 -22.30 -3.88 15.54
CA GLU A 174 -22.94 -4.04 16.84
C GLU A 174 -22.51 -2.97 17.84
N LYS A 175 -21.24 -2.55 17.77
CA LYS A 175 -20.67 -1.57 18.68
C LYS A 175 -20.99 -0.13 18.30
N TRP A 176 -20.86 0.21 17.01
CA TRP A 176 -20.92 1.59 16.53
C TRP A 176 -22.16 1.91 15.72
N ASN A 177 -22.97 0.91 15.40
CA ASN A 177 -24.06 1.02 14.42
C ASN A 177 -23.60 1.66 13.09
N SER A 178 -22.40 1.30 12.64
CA SER A 178 -21.75 1.82 11.43
C SER A 178 -21.37 0.69 10.49
N GLN A 179 -21.48 0.95 9.20
CA GLN A 179 -21.01 0.06 8.12
C GLN A 179 -19.59 0.43 7.67
N ASP A 180 -19.08 1.60 8.05
CA ASP A 180 -17.75 2.09 7.68
C ASP A 180 -16.71 1.65 8.70
N THR A 181 -16.36 0.36 8.67
CA THR A 181 -15.37 -0.26 9.57
C THR A 181 -14.47 -1.18 8.76
N ARG A 182 -13.25 -0.72 8.41
CA ARG A 182 -12.39 -1.43 7.47
C ARG A 182 -10.90 -1.16 7.65
N ASP A 183 -10.11 -1.90 6.88
CA ASP A 183 -8.68 -1.72 6.66
C ASP A 183 -7.85 -1.98 7.94
N PRO A 184 -7.92 -3.19 8.54
CA PRO A 184 -7.19 -3.50 9.76
C PRO A 184 -5.68 -3.51 9.51
N LYS A 185 -4.93 -2.63 10.19
CA LYS A 185 -3.46 -2.68 10.30
C LYS A 185 -3.09 -3.37 11.59
N VAL A 186 -2.47 -4.54 11.49
CA VAL A 186 -2.03 -5.35 12.64
C VAL A 186 -0.51 -5.35 12.76
N PHE A 187 -0.01 -5.25 13.99
CA PHE A 187 1.41 -5.41 14.30
C PHE A 187 1.62 -5.91 15.74
N TRP A 188 2.80 -6.47 16.00
CA TRP A 188 3.19 -6.90 17.36
C TRP A 188 3.78 -5.75 18.15
N TYR A 189 3.25 -5.48 19.33
CA TYR A 189 3.79 -4.50 20.26
C TYR A 189 4.65 -5.18 21.31
N ALA A 190 5.96 -5.19 21.09
CA ALA A 190 6.92 -5.95 21.88
C ALA A 190 6.98 -5.56 23.37
N PRO A 191 6.87 -4.28 23.78
CA PRO A 191 6.98 -3.90 25.19
C PRO A 191 5.94 -4.57 26.09
N SER A 192 4.73 -4.75 25.62
CA SER A 192 3.64 -5.39 26.39
C SER A 192 3.25 -6.77 25.86
N LYS A 193 3.95 -7.29 24.86
CA LYS A 193 3.77 -8.63 24.28
C LYS A 193 2.32 -8.92 23.88
N HIS A 194 1.74 -8.06 23.04
CA HIS A 194 0.43 -8.25 22.47
C HIS A 194 0.33 -7.72 21.03
N TRP A 195 -0.68 -8.18 20.32
CA TRP A 195 -1.04 -7.68 19.01
C TRP A 195 -1.83 -6.38 19.15
N VAL A 196 -1.54 -5.43 18.28
CA VAL A 196 -2.29 -4.19 18.12
C VAL A 196 -2.94 -4.22 16.75
N MET A 197 -4.22 -3.84 16.68
CA MET A 197 -4.90 -3.55 15.43
C MET A 197 -5.34 -2.09 15.45
N VAL A 198 -5.01 -1.37 14.40
CA VAL A 198 -5.58 -0.06 14.09
C VAL A 198 -6.59 -0.24 12.99
N LEU A 199 -7.84 0.22 13.22
CA LEU A 199 -8.98 -0.02 12.34
C LEU A 199 -9.67 1.30 12.02
N ASN A 200 -9.95 1.56 10.76
CA ASN A 200 -10.80 2.69 10.39
C ASN A 200 -12.23 2.43 10.86
N GLU A 201 -12.73 3.29 11.73
CA GLU A 201 -14.09 3.24 12.26
C GLU A 201 -14.61 4.65 12.46
N ARG A 202 -15.86 4.90 12.02
CA ARG A 202 -16.55 6.17 12.21
C ARG A 202 -15.75 7.36 11.60
N ASP A 203 -15.26 8.25 12.45
CA ASP A 203 -14.61 9.52 12.14
C ASP A 203 -13.09 9.49 12.37
N GLY A 204 -12.51 8.27 12.45
CA GLY A 204 -11.08 8.11 12.70
C GLY A 204 -10.61 6.67 12.79
N HIS A 205 -9.59 6.47 13.59
CA HIS A 205 -8.93 5.18 13.77
C HIS A 205 -9.10 4.68 15.21
N SER A 206 -9.68 3.50 15.35
CA SER A 206 -9.78 2.78 16.64
C SER A 206 -8.58 1.87 16.84
N ILE A 207 -8.15 1.74 18.07
CA ILE A 207 -7.06 0.86 18.50
C ILE A 207 -7.65 -0.29 19.32
N TYR A 208 -7.28 -1.50 18.92
CA TYR A 208 -7.62 -2.75 19.59
C TYR A 208 -6.35 -3.50 19.98
N THR A 209 -6.45 -4.30 21.05
CA THR A 209 -5.39 -5.23 21.47
C THR A 209 -5.88 -6.67 21.50
N SER A 210 -4.98 -7.60 21.25
CA SER A 210 -5.26 -9.04 21.33
C SER A 210 -4.02 -9.83 21.80
N ALA A 211 -4.25 -10.87 22.57
CA ALA A 211 -3.22 -11.83 22.93
C ALA A 211 -3.04 -12.93 21.85
N ASN A 212 -4.00 -13.12 20.95
CA ASN A 212 -4.11 -14.31 20.10
C ASN A 212 -4.62 -14.06 18.67
N LEU A 213 -4.69 -12.81 18.22
CA LEU A 213 -5.22 -12.41 16.90
C LEU A 213 -6.72 -12.72 16.65
N LYS A 214 -7.39 -13.36 17.57
CA LYS A 214 -8.78 -13.82 17.46
C LYS A 214 -9.72 -13.02 18.32
N ASP A 215 -9.30 -12.77 19.56
CA ASP A 215 -10.11 -12.06 20.57
C ASP A 215 -9.56 -10.65 20.73
N TRP A 216 -10.31 -9.64 20.28
CA TRP A 216 -9.89 -8.26 20.23
C TRP A 216 -10.61 -7.41 21.26
N LYS A 217 -9.85 -6.63 22.03
CA LYS A 217 -10.35 -5.67 23.01
C LYS A 217 -10.14 -4.25 22.49
N TYR A 218 -11.21 -3.47 22.44
CA TYR A 218 -11.13 -2.04 22.14
C TYR A 218 -10.39 -1.30 23.26
N GLU A 219 -9.49 -0.39 22.89
CA GLU A 219 -8.71 0.39 23.84
C GLU A 219 -8.95 1.90 23.67
N SER A 220 -8.87 2.44 22.48
CA SER A 220 -8.95 3.89 22.24
C SER A 220 -9.37 4.24 20.80
N HIS A 221 -9.61 5.55 20.56
CA HIS A 221 -9.97 6.07 19.24
C HIS A 221 -9.30 7.43 19.02
N VAL A 222 -8.83 7.66 17.79
CA VAL A 222 -8.21 8.92 17.34
C VAL A 222 -8.99 9.45 16.15
N THR A 223 -9.60 10.62 16.31
CA THR A 223 -10.45 11.24 15.27
C THR A 223 -9.64 11.93 14.17
N GLY A 224 -10.31 12.19 13.04
CA GLY A 224 -9.77 13.02 11.97
C GLY A 224 -8.95 12.27 10.92
N PHE A 225 -8.99 10.96 10.90
CA PHE A 225 -8.42 10.12 9.85
C PHE A 225 -9.52 9.38 9.08
N TRP A 226 -9.17 8.87 7.90
CA TRP A 226 -10.06 8.13 7.04
C TRP A 226 -9.29 7.04 6.31
N GLU A 227 -9.81 5.80 6.33
CA GLU A 227 -9.31 4.61 5.64
C GLU A 227 -7.82 4.29 5.86
N CYS A 228 -7.44 3.07 5.58
CA CYS A 228 -6.07 2.56 5.49
C CYS A 228 -5.15 3.06 6.62
N PRO A 229 -5.47 2.76 7.88
CA PRO A 229 -4.71 3.23 9.03
C PRO A 229 -3.30 2.65 9.05
N GLU A 230 -2.34 3.48 9.46
CA GLU A 230 -0.97 3.07 9.76
C GLU A 230 -0.54 3.63 11.11
N LEU A 231 0.18 2.84 11.89
CA LEU A 231 0.76 3.24 13.16
C LEU A 231 2.10 2.55 13.34
N PHE A 232 3.17 3.33 13.45
CA PHE A 232 4.54 2.81 13.59
C PHE A 232 5.46 3.83 14.23
N GLU A 233 6.58 3.34 14.77
CA GLU A 233 7.63 4.15 15.38
C GLU A 233 8.78 4.38 14.40
N LEU A 234 9.36 5.60 14.44
CA LEU A 234 10.55 5.96 13.67
C LEU A 234 11.52 6.79 14.51
N PRO A 235 12.83 6.58 14.31
CA PRO A 235 13.84 7.45 14.86
C PRO A 235 13.84 8.83 14.16
N VAL A 236 14.01 9.90 14.92
CA VAL A 236 14.20 11.25 14.39
C VAL A 236 15.67 11.41 14.01
N ASP A 237 15.93 11.82 12.77
CA ASP A 237 17.30 12.00 12.22
C ASP A 237 18.18 10.73 12.35
N GLY A 238 17.57 9.56 12.47
CA GLY A 238 18.26 8.29 12.67
C GLY A 238 18.67 7.98 14.11
N ASP A 239 18.41 8.86 15.08
CA ASP A 239 18.72 8.64 16.49
C ASP A 239 17.70 7.67 17.12
N LYS A 240 18.14 6.45 17.42
CA LYS A 240 17.32 5.40 18.04
C LYS A 240 16.88 5.71 19.47
N ASN A 241 17.51 6.69 20.14
CA ASN A 241 17.12 7.13 21.49
C ASN A 241 16.10 8.28 21.43
N HIS A 242 15.86 8.84 20.25
CA HIS A 242 14.89 9.88 20.02
C HIS A 242 13.90 9.43 18.95
N THR A 243 12.79 8.82 19.36
CA THR A 243 11.77 8.26 18.46
C THR A 243 10.45 9.00 18.56
N LYS A 244 9.65 8.94 17.52
CA LYS A 244 8.24 9.34 17.52
C LYS A 244 7.40 8.29 16.85
N TRP A 245 6.18 8.13 17.34
CA TRP A 245 5.15 7.36 16.66
C TRP A 245 4.48 8.22 15.60
N VAL A 246 4.20 7.59 14.47
CA VAL A 246 3.49 8.18 13.33
C VAL A 246 2.18 7.46 13.17
N MET A 247 1.08 8.21 13.14
CA MET A 247 -0.23 7.71 12.72
C MET A 247 -0.64 8.42 11.44
N TYR A 248 -1.04 7.68 10.41
CA TYR A 248 -1.59 8.27 9.19
C TYR A 248 -2.79 7.48 8.63
N GLY A 249 -3.52 8.08 7.67
CA GLY A 249 -4.61 7.46 6.93
C GLY A 249 -4.41 7.54 5.42
N ALA A 250 -5.35 7.03 4.67
CA ALA A 250 -5.29 6.86 3.21
C ALA A 250 -4.91 8.10 2.41
N THR A 251 -5.26 9.29 2.90
CA THR A 251 -5.01 10.58 2.23
C THR A 251 -3.57 11.09 2.35
N GLY A 252 -2.69 10.38 3.07
CA GLY A 252 -1.32 10.82 3.34
C GLY A 252 -1.21 11.94 4.38
N THR A 253 -2.27 12.22 5.12
CA THR A 253 -2.20 13.11 6.30
C THR A 253 -1.79 12.30 7.53
N TYR A 254 -0.92 12.89 8.38
CA TYR A 254 -0.36 12.20 9.54
C TYR A 254 -0.26 13.08 10.77
N MET A 255 -0.17 12.44 11.94
CA MET A 255 0.20 13.04 13.21
C MET A 255 1.44 12.34 13.76
N LEU A 256 2.23 13.11 14.51
CA LEU A 256 3.34 12.61 15.35
C LEU A 256 2.87 12.57 16.79
N GLY A 257 3.37 11.60 17.54
CA GLY A 257 3.02 11.46 18.95
C GLY A 257 3.78 10.35 19.66
N SER A 258 3.19 9.90 20.75
CA SER A 258 3.64 8.75 21.53
C SER A 258 2.56 7.65 21.53
N PHE A 259 2.98 6.41 21.76
CA PHE A 259 2.07 5.25 21.83
C PHE A 259 2.53 4.32 22.95
N ASP A 260 1.62 3.91 23.81
CA ASP A 260 1.88 3.03 24.96
C ASP A 260 1.45 1.57 24.76
N GLY A 261 1.02 1.23 23.56
CA GLY A 261 0.46 -0.07 23.20
C GLY A 261 -1.08 -0.11 23.19
N LYS A 262 -1.75 0.96 23.64
CA LYS A 262 -3.20 1.06 23.73
C LYS A 262 -3.74 2.42 23.30
N VAL A 263 -2.99 3.47 23.56
CA VAL A 263 -3.40 4.85 23.32
C VAL A 263 -2.32 5.56 22.52
N PHE A 264 -2.69 6.12 21.37
CA PHE A 264 -1.87 7.08 20.65
C PHE A 264 -2.19 8.47 21.16
N THR A 265 -1.17 9.19 21.66
CA THR A 265 -1.28 10.58 22.13
C THR A 265 -0.67 11.50 21.11
N PRO A 266 -1.47 12.26 20.33
CA PRO A 266 -0.94 13.23 19.38
C PRO A 266 -0.14 14.33 20.06
N GLU A 267 1.03 14.69 19.49
CA GLU A 267 1.89 15.78 19.95
C GLU A 267 2.03 16.87 18.87
N ALA A 268 1.99 16.50 17.59
CA ALA A 268 2.14 17.43 16.47
C ALA A 268 1.41 16.91 15.21
N GLY A 269 0.97 17.83 14.40
CA GLY A 269 0.22 17.60 13.15
C GLY A 269 -1.12 18.33 13.21
N LYS A 270 -1.99 18.17 12.25
CA LYS A 270 -2.03 17.20 11.15
C LYS A 270 -1.21 17.75 9.99
N TYR A 271 -0.27 16.97 9.49
CA TYR A 271 0.55 17.34 8.34
C TYR A 271 0.24 16.41 7.16
N CYS A 272 0.68 16.81 5.97
CA CYS A 272 0.64 15.96 4.78
C CYS A 272 2.07 15.64 4.35
N TYR A 273 2.38 14.36 4.02
CA TYR A 273 3.72 13.95 3.57
C TYR A 273 3.76 13.57 2.10
N THR A 274 2.63 13.47 1.45
CA THR A 274 2.51 13.08 0.05
C THR A 274 1.43 13.85 -0.66
N THR A 275 1.56 14.01 -1.97
CA THR A 275 0.63 14.70 -2.86
C THR A 275 0.49 13.92 -4.16
N GLY A 276 -0.43 14.33 -5.04
CA GLY A 276 -0.65 13.70 -6.34
C GLY A 276 -1.60 12.52 -6.29
N SER A 277 -1.33 11.52 -7.11
CA SER A 277 -2.26 10.40 -7.33
C SER A 277 -2.09 9.23 -6.36
N ILE A 278 -1.17 9.30 -5.40
CA ILE A 278 -0.99 8.26 -4.39
C ILE A 278 -2.15 8.24 -3.38
N TYR A 279 -2.62 7.05 -3.04
CA TYR A 279 -3.67 6.83 -2.04
C TYR A 279 -3.45 5.50 -1.32
N ALA A 280 -4.08 5.31 -0.15
CA ALA A 280 -4.13 4.03 0.57
C ALA A 280 -2.75 3.39 0.81
N ALA A 281 -1.71 4.20 1.03
CA ALA A 281 -0.36 3.67 1.22
C ALA A 281 -0.28 2.82 2.49
N GLN A 282 0.36 1.64 2.39
CA GLN A 282 0.60 0.74 3.50
C GLN A 282 2.10 0.53 3.70
N THR A 283 2.54 0.28 4.94
CA THR A 283 3.93 -0.06 5.25
C THR A 283 4.15 -1.55 5.42
N TYR A 284 5.36 -2.02 5.06
CA TYR A 284 5.77 -3.41 5.26
C TYR A 284 5.89 -3.75 6.73
N ASN A 285 5.30 -4.86 7.12
CA ASN A 285 5.58 -5.54 8.37
C ASN A 285 6.78 -6.48 8.23
N ASN A 286 7.40 -6.84 9.35
CA ASN A 286 8.42 -7.89 9.45
C ASN A 286 9.70 -7.62 8.64
N ILE A 287 10.02 -6.36 8.33
CA ILE A 287 11.32 -6.00 7.76
C ILE A 287 12.41 -6.41 8.78
N PRO A 288 13.47 -7.13 8.35
CA PRO A 288 14.54 -7.55 9.27
C PRO A 288 15.19 -6.35 9.98
N ALA A 289 15.50 -6.51 11.25
CA ALA A 289 16.17 -5.48 12.05
C ALA A 289 17.53 -5.05 11.45
N SER A 290 18.18 -5.91 10.69
CA SER A 290 19.42 -5.61 9.95
C SER A 290 19.21 -4.62 8.79
N ASP A 291 18.03 -4.57 8.20
CA ASP A 291 17.63 -3.54 7.24
C ASP A 291 17.07 -2.31 7.98
N GLY A 292 16.10 -2.52 8.85
CA GLY A 292 15.54 -1.52 9.76
C GLY A 292 14.71 -0.41 9.09
N ARG A 293 14.55 -0.43 7.77
CA ARG A 293 13.80 0.59 7.03
C ARG A 293 12.29 0.47 7.27
N ARG A 294 11.59 1.59 7.21
CA ARG A 294 10.14 1.63 7.08
C ARG A 294 9.79 1.86 5.61
N ILE A 295 9.42 0.78 4.93
CA ILE A 295 9.13 0.80 3.50
C ILE A 295 7.63 0.79 3.29
N GLN A 296 7.14 1.63 2.38
CA GLN A 296 5.72 1.68 2.01
C GLN A 296 5.53 1.51 0.50
N ILE A 297 4.34 1.08 0.13
CA ILE A 297 3.79 1.16 -1.24
C ILE A 297 2.40 1.78 -1.15
N GLY A 298 2.01 2.59 -2.11
CA GLY A 298 0.68 3.15 -2.22
C GLY A 298 0.03 2.84 -3.57
N TRP A 299 -1.28 2.92 -3.64
CA TRP A 299 -2.02 2.85 -4.90
C TRP A 299 -1.84 4.12 -5.71
N GLY A 300 -1.43 3.98 -6.97
CA GLY A 300 -1.42 5.04 -7.97
C GLY A 300 -2.78 5.12 -8.66
N ARG A 301 -3.57 6.14 -8.33
CA ARG A 301 -4.89 6.40 -8.93
C ARG A 301 -4.76 6.96 -10.34
N VAL A 302 -4.13 6.16 -11.22
CA VAL A 302 -3.90 6.50 -12.61
C VAL A 302 -4.71 5.56 -13.50
N SER A 303 -5.50 6.13 -14.40
CA SER A 303 -6.27 5.35 -15.36
C SER A 303 -5.41 4.91 -16.55
N HIS A 304 -5.64 3.69 -17.01
CA HIS A 304 -4.90 3.09 -18.14
C HIS A 304 -5.87 2.73 -19.29
N PRO A 305 -6.36 3.72 -20.06
CA PRO A 305 -7.29 3.48 -21.16
C PRO A 305 -6.72 2.50 -22.19
N GLY A 306 -7.52 1.54 -22.63
CA GLY A 306 -7.13 0.57 -23.64
C GLY A 306 -6.23 -0.57 -23.17
N MET A 307 -5.78 -0.56 -21.90
CA MET A 307 -5.01 -1.65 -21.31
C MET A 307 -5.93 -2.75 -20.77
N PRO A 308 -5.45 -4.01 -20.65
CA PRO A 308 -6.22 -5.10 -20.04
C PRO A 308 -6.37 -4.96 -18.52
N PHE A 309 -5.70 -4.01 -17.91
CA PHE A 309 -5.71 -3.69 -16.48
C PHE A 309 -6.07 -2.22 -16.24
N ASN A 310 -6.31 -1.86 -14.98
CA ASN A 310 -6.50 -0.47 -14.56
C ASN A 310 -6.00 -0.27 -13.11
N GLY A 311 -5.35 0.88 -12.86
CA GLY A 311 -4.61 1.12 -11.63
C GLY A 311 -3.18 0.59 -11.67
N MET A 312 -2.34 1.04 -10.74
CA MET A 312 -0.96 0.61 -10.57
C MET A 312 -0.51 0.82 -9.13
N MET A 313 0.59 0.20 -8.72
CA MET A 313 1.28 0.56 -7.48
C MET A 313 2.32 1.64 -7.76
N MET A 314 2.43 2.58 -6.83
CA MET A 314 3.52 3.55 -6.84
C MET A 314 4.84 2.85 -6.55
N LEU A 315 5.96 3.50 -6.92
CA LEU A 315 7.28 2.99 -6.52
C LEU A 315 7.37 2.87 -4.99
N PRO A 316 7.99 1.82 -4.47
CA PRO A 316 8.25 1.70 -3.05
C PRO A 316 9.08 2.87 -2.54
N THR A 317 8.71 3.39 -1.37
CA THR A 317 9.42 4.49 -0.72
C THR A 317 9.82 4.13 0.70
N GLU A 318 10.93 4.71 1.16
CA GLU A 318 11.38 4.65 2.54
C GLU A 318 10.87 5.89 3.29
N LEU A 319 10.29 5.67 4.46
CA LEU A 319 9.82 6.70 5.37
C LEU A 319 10.85 6.97 6.45
N THR A 320 11.15 8.24 6.69
CA THR A 320 12.05 8.70 7.76
C THR A 320 11.47 9.94 8.45
N LEU A 321 11.86 10.17 9.70
CA LEU A 321 11.59 11.44 10.38
C LEU A 321 12.84 12.33 10.34
N ARG A 322 12.66 13.58 9.93
CA ARG A 322 13.74 14.56 9.86
C ARG A 322 13.37 15.86 10.55
N THR A 323 14.32 16.42 11.27
CA THR A 323 14.23 17.79 11.78
C THR A 323 14.35 18.77 10.63
N THR A 324 13.38 19.67 10.54
CA THR A 324 13.36 20.78 9.56
C THR A 324 13.24 22.11 10.30
N LYS A 325 13.34 23.24 9.58
CA LYS A 325 13.09 24.57 10.15
C LYS A 325 11.67 24.71 10.76
N ASP A 326 10.72 23.91 10.28
CA ASP A 326 9.32 23.94 10.72
C ASP A 326 8.99 22.81 11.73
N GLY A 327 10.01 22.15 12.28
CA GLY A 327 9.90 21.02 13.21
C GLY A 327 10.11 19.66 12.55
N ILE A 328 9.81 18.59 13.27
CA ILE A 328 9.97 17.22 12.77
C ILE A 328 8.92 16.92 11.68
N ARG A 329 9.37 16.34 10.57
CA ARG A 329 8.51 15.99 9.43
C ARG A 329 8.77 14.55 8.97
N LEU A 330 7.69 13.90 8.53
CA LEU A 330 7.77 12.62 7.81
C LEU A 330 8.21 12.90 6.38
N VAL A 331 9.25 12.20 5.96
CA VAL A 331 9.85 12.31 4.63
C VAL A 331 9.76 10.96 3.94
N SER A 332 9.32 10.97 2.69
CA SER A 332 9.19 9.79 1.83
C SER A 332 10.17 9.94 0.66
N VAL A 333 11.03 8.95 0.47
CA VAL A 333 11.97 8.90 -0.67
C VAL A 333 11.92 7.53 -1.35
N PRO A 334 12.13 7.45 -2.67
CA PRO A 334 12.22 6.15 -3.33
C PRO A 334 13.25 5.25 -2.66
N VAL A 335 12.94 3.95 -2.53
CA VAL A 335 13.89 2.99 -1.97
C VAL A 335 15.17 2.91 -2.81
N ARG A 336 16.30 2.60 -2.17
CA ARG A 336 17.61 2.53 -2.83
C ARG A 336 17.65 1.55 -4.02
N GLU A 337 16.83 0.52 -3.99
CA GLU A 337 16.70 -0.49 -5.04
C GLU A 337 16.25 0.12 -6.39
N THR A 338 15.56 1.26 -6.38
CA THR A 338 15.18 1.99 -7.60
C THR A 338 16.39 2.50 -8.39
N GLU A 339 17.57 2.63 -7.78
CA GLU A 339 18.78 3.03 -8.50
C GLU A 339 19.18 2.01 -9.57
N SER A 340 18.84 0.74 -9.39
CA SER A 340 19.12 -0.33 -10.37
C SER A 340 18.33 -0.21 -11.68
N LEU A 341 17.23 0.55 -11.67
CA LEU A 341 16.42 0.80 -12.87
C LEU A 341 17.08 1.75 -13.87
N PHE A 342 18.11 2.46 -13.46
CA PHE A 342 18.67 3.54 -14.25
C PHE A 342 20.16 3.35 -14.52
N THR A 343 20.52 3.52 -15.79
CA THR A 343 21.93 3.64 -16.20
C THR A 343 22.21 5.12 -16.48
N PRO A 344 23.18 5.75 -15.81
CA PRO A 344 23.56 7.12 -16.11
C PRO A 344 24.06 7.22 -17.55
N VAL A 345 23.46 8.10 -18.34
CA VAL A 345 23.86 8.34 -19.73
C VAL A 345 24.74 9.58 -19.83
N HIS A 346 24.28 10.68 -19.22
CA HIS A 346 25.00 11.94 -19.22
C HIS A 346 25.03 12.61 -17.84
N SER A 347 26.07 13.39 -17.62
CA SER A 347 26.20 14.25 -16.44
C SER A 347 26.85 15.55 -16.85
N TRP A 348 26.23 16.66 -16.52
CA TRP A 348 26.74 18.00 -16.80
C TRP A 348 26.84 18.80 -15.51
N LYS A 349 27.69 19.81 -15.50
CA LYS A 349 27.87 20.73 -14.37
C LYS A 349 27.84 22.17 -14.85
N SER A 350 27.29 23.03 -14.01
CA SER A 350 27.30 24.50 -14.19
C SER A 350 26.70 24.96 -15.51
N LEU A 351 25.65 24.34 -15.97
CA LEU A 351 24.94 24.75 -17.19
C LEU A 351 24.01 25.93 -16.90
N THR A 352 23.88 26.81 -17.88
CA THR A 352 22.75 27.74 -17.99
C THR A 352 21.49 26.98 -18.41
N SER A 353 20.31 27.60 -18.25
CA SER A 353 19.03 27.03 -18.70
C SER A 353 19.03 26.71 -20.20
N ASP A 354 19.63 27.57 -21.01
CA ASP A 354 19.71 27.39 -22.47
C ASP A 354 20.61 26.22 -22.85
N GLU A 355 21.73 26.04 -22.17
CA GLU A 355 22.63 24.89 -22.37
C GLU A 355 21.96 23.60 -21.94
N ALA A 356 21.27 23.60 -20.78
CA ALA A 356 20.52 22.45 -20.32
C ALA A 356 19.42 22.05 -21.33
N ASN A 357 18.67 23.03 -21.84
CA ASN A 357 17.65 22.79 -22.87
C ASN A 357 18.20 22.23 -24.17
N ARG A 358 19.39 22.70 -24.61
CA ARG A 358 20.06 22.12 -25.80
C ARG A 358 20.46 20.68 -25.56
N ASN A 359 21.06 20.39 -24.42
CA ASN A 359 21.54 19.06 -24.08
C ASN A 359 20.42 18.05 -23.86
N LEU A 360 19.27 18.48 -23.32
CA LEU A 360 18.12 17.60 -23.08
C LEU A 360 17.34 17.25 -24.35
N LYS A 361 17.58 17.94 -25.48
CA LYS A 361 16.88 17.66 -26.75
C LYS A 361 17.04 16.23 -27.26
N GLU A 362 18.19 15.61 -27.01
CA GLU A 362 18.47 14.24 -27.45
C GLU A 362 17.57 13.20 -26.75
N PHE A 363 16.94 13.55 -25.62
CA PHE A 363 16.09 12.68 -24.85
C PHE A 363 14.60 12.93 -25.05
N TYR A 364 14.21 13.80 -25.99
CA TYR A 364 12.79 14.15 -26.17
C TYR A 364 11.92 12.97 -26.61
N ASP A 365 12.51 11.98 -27.25
CA ASP A 365 11.83 10.76 -27.70
C ASP A 365 12.10 9.56 -26.76
N ALA A 366 12.67 9.79 -25.57
CA ALA A 366 12.92 8.72 -24.62
C ALA A 366 11.62 8.26 -23.95
N ASP A 367 11.34 6.95 -23.98
CA ASP A 367 10.16 6.36 -23.37
C ASP A 367 10.21 6.40 -21.84
N CYS A 368 11.40 6.26 -21.24
CA CYS A 368 11.63 6.26 -19.80
C CYS A 368 12.87 7.08 -19.45
N LEU A 369 12.71 8.05 -18.57
CA LEU A 369 13.78 8.97 -18.22
C LEU A 369 13.75 9.32 -16.73
N ARG A 370 14.93 9.36 -16.09
CA ARG A 370 15.12 9.98 -14.78
C ARG A 370 16.07 11.17 -14.90
N ILE A 371 15.61 12.32 -14.44
CA ILE A 371 16.42 13.53 -14.34
C ILE A 371 16.73 13.79 -12.87
N LYS A 372 18.03 13.81 -12.53
CA LYS A 372 18.51 14.22 -11.21
C LYS A 372 19.29 15.51 -11.35
N THR A 373 18.84 16.58 -10.69
CA THR A 373 19.45 17.89 -10.86
C THR A 373 19.48 18.66 -9.55
N THR A 374 20.44 19.59 -9.48
CA THR A 374 20.50 20.66 -8.49
C THR A 374 20.43 21.99 -9.21
N ILE A 375 19.43 22.80 -8.94
CA ILE A 375 19.25 24.13 -9.55
C ILE A 375 19.63 25.19 -8.54
N LYS A 376 20.51 26.13 -8.95
CA LYS A 376 20.86 27.31 -8.17
C LYS A 376 20.21 28.52 -8.83
N LEU A 377 19.31 29.17 -8.13
CA LEU A 377 18.67 30.41 -8.56
C LEU A 377 19.48 31.60 -8.07
N SER A 378 19.76 32.58 -8.97
CA SER A 378 20.41 33.83 -8.61
C SER A 378 19.46 35.01 -8.65
N HIS A 379 18.61 35.12 -9.64
CA HIS A 379 17.65 36.21 -9.84
C HIS A 379 16.25 35.74 -10.16
N ALA A 380 16.08 34.49 -10.64
CA ALA A 380 14.78 33.90 -10.87
C ALA A 380 14.12 33.50 -9.56
N THR A 381 12.80 33.67 -9.49
CA THR A 381 11.97 33.30 -8.33
C THR A 381 11.35 31.91 -8.50
N ASP A 382 11.55 31.30 -9.67
CA ASP A 382 10.92 30.03 -10.00
C ASP A 382 11.82 29.22 -10.93
N ALA A 383 11.80 27.90 -10.78
CA ALA A 383 12.50 26.97 -11.67
C ALA A 383 11.71 25.67 -11.80
N GLY A 384 11.85 25.00 -12.95
CA GLY A 384 11.17 23.72 -13.15
C GLY A 384 11.46 23.11 -14.51
N PHE A 385 10.72 22.04 -14.81
CA PHE A 385 10.80 21.32 -16.06
C PHE A 385 9.46 21.41 -16.81
N ASN A 386 9.54 21.75 -18.09
CA ASN A 386 8.45 21.59 -19.03
C ASN A 386 8.71 20.29 -19.82
N LEU A 387 7.82 19.33 -19.68
CA LEU A 387 7.84 18.08 -20.41
C LEU A 387 6.58 17.99 -21.26
N PHE A 388 6.71 17.50 -22.50
CA PHE A 388 5.56 17.35 -23.43
C PHE A 388 4.76 18.65 -23.64
N GLY A 389 5.44 19.81 -23.61
CA GLY A 389 4.80 21.12 -23.75
C GLY A 389 4.01 21.62 -22.52
N GLN A 390 4.06 20.91 -21.41
CA GLN A 390 3.40 21.30 -20.17
C GLN A 390 4.41 21.46 -19.02
N ARG A 391 4.11 22.36 -18.08
CA ARG A 391 4.91 22.48 -16.85
C ARG A 391 4.58 21.31 -15.94
N MET A 392 5.47 20.33 -15.89
CA MET A 392 5.26 19.11 -15.10
C MET A 392 5.67 19.30 -13.64
N ILE A 393 6.81 19.94 -13.38
CA ILE A 393 7.34 20.18 -12.05
C ILE A 393 7.94 21.57 -11.99
N GLY A 394 7.58 22.36 -10.99
CA GLY A 394 8.15 23.69 -10.76
C GLY A 394 8.21 24.04 -9.28
N TYR A 395 9.25 24.73 -8.87
CA TYR A 395 9.42 25.26 -7.53
C TYR A 395 9.34 26.78 -7.56
N ASP A 396 8.47 27.36 -6.73
CA ASP A 396 8.31 28.80 -6.54
C ASP A 396 8.91 29.19 -5.19
N MET A 397 9.92 30.05 -5.24
CA MET A 397 10.66 30.52 -4.05
C MET A 397 9.84 31.49 -3.18
N ASN A 398 8.93 32.26 -3.76
CA ASN A 398 8.14 33.24 -3.02
C ASN A 398 7.12 32.56 -2.12
N SER A 399 6.44 31.55 -2.64
CA SER A 399 5.46 30.76 -1.90
C SER A 399 6.08 29.56 -1.17
N ASN A 400 7.33 29.20 -1.45
CA ASN A 400 8.00 27.99 -0.97
C ASN A 400 7.19 26.74 -1.32
N THR A 401 6.66 26.69 -2.53
CA THR A 401 5.79 25.60 -2.99
C THR A 401 6.38 24.85 -4.18
N LEU A 402 6.18 23.54 -4.18
CA LEU A 402 6.41 22.69 -5.32
C LEU A 402 5.07 22.58 -6.08
N ASN A 403 5.08 23.02 -7.33
CA ASN A 403 3.92 23.02 -8.21
C ASN A 403 4.14 22.07 -9.38
N GLY A 404 3.11 21.41 -9.83
CA GLY A 404 3.19 20.55 -11.00
C GLY A 404 2.14 19.43 -10.99
N HIS A 405 2.20 18.61 -12.04
CA HIS A 405 1.40 17.39 -12.12
C HIS A 405 2.27 16.23 -11.66
N PHE A 406 1.83 15.56 -10.60
CA PHE A 406 2.46 14.37 -10.04
C PHE A 406 1.57 13.17 -10.36
N TYR A 407 2.10 12.24 -11.14
CA TYR A 407 1.45 10.99 -11.48
C TYR A 407 2.20 9.83 -10.86
#